data_433a93ae14b47c7203338f07ed6fb016
#
_entry.id   433a93ae14b47c7203338f07ed6fb016
#
_cell.length_a   1.000
_cell.length_b   1.000
_cell.length_c   1.000
_cell.angle_alpha   90.00
_cell.angle_beta   90.00
_cell.angle_gamma   90.00
#
_symmetry.space_group_name_H-M   'P 1'
#
loop_
_entity.id
_entity.type
_entity.pdbx_description
1 polymer ?
#
loop_
_entity_poly.entity_id
_entity_poly.type
_entity_poly.pdbx_seq_one_letter_code
_entity_poly.pdbx_strand_id
1 'polypeptide(L)' 'MTIAIEDSYSGIQGSTSAGIATIGYYDYPLPLFNAKANWKAGSMQEVFNVMQSQHEF' A
#
# COMPACT_ATOMS: atom_id res chain seq x y z
N MET A 1 6.81 -2.53 -13.31
CA MET A 1 6.84 -2.50 -11.82
C MET A 1 5.59 -3.17 -11.27
N THR A 2 5.73 -3.94 -10.21
CA THR A 2 4.59 -4.57 -9.54
C THR A 2 4.31 -3.82 -8.24
N ILE A 3 3.06 -3.44 -8.05
CA ILE A 3 2.61 -2.79 -6.82
C ILE A 3 1.47 -3.61 -6.25
N ALA A 4 1.59 -4.01 -5.00
CA ALA A 4 0.54 -4.73 -4.30
C ALA A 4 -0.38 -3.73 -3.60
N ILE A 5 -1.67 -4.02 -3.60
CA ILE A 5 -2.67 -3.23 -2.86
C ILE A 5 -3.21 -4.15 -1.78
N GLU A 6 -3.02 -3.79 -0.53
CA GLU A 6 -3.39 -4.63 0.60
C GLU A 6 -4.18 -3.84 1.62
N ASP A 7 -5.23 -4.44 2.14
CA ASP A 7 -6.14 -3.78 3.08
C ASP A 7 -6.00 -4.29 4.51
N SER A 8 -5.03 -5.15 4.78
CA SER A 8 -4.84 -5.71 6.10
C SER A 8 -3.38 -5.62 6.52
N TYR A 9 -3.15 -5.64 7.83
CA TYR A 9 -1.82 -5.63 8.39
C TYR A 9 -0.99 -6.81 7.87
N SER A 10 -1.55 -8.00 7.92
CA SER A 10 -0.81 -9.19 7.51
C SER A 10 -0.51 -9.19 6.01
N GLY A 11 -1.45 -8.68 5.19
CA GLY A 11 -1.21 -8.55 3.76
C GLY A 11 -0.11 -7.55 3.46
N ILE A 12 -0.14 -6.40 4.12
CA ILE A 12 0.91 -5.39 3.96
C ILE A 12 2.26 -5.96 4.38
N GLN A 13 2.29 -6.62 5.53
CA GLN A 13 3.53 -7.18 6.02
C GLN A 13 4.05 -8.27 5.08
N GLY A 14 3.17 -9.11 4.59
CA GLY A 14 3.55 -10.16 3.64
C GLY A 14 4.15 -9.62 2.37
N SER A 15 3.49 -8.66 1.73
CA SER A 15 4.00 -8.11 0.48
C SER A 15 5.28 -7.30 0.69
N THR A 16 5.36 -6.50 1.74
CA THR A 16 6.57 -5.72 1.99
C THR A 16 7.74 -6.63 2.35
N SER A 17 7.50 -7.70 3.09
CA SER A 17 8.55 -8.69 3.40
C SER A 17 9.04 -9.41 2.16
N ALA A 18 8.18 -9.56 1.16
CA ALA A 18 8.57 -10.14 -0.11
C ALA A 18 9.29 -9.16 -1.03
N GLY A 19 9.49 -7.93 -0.59
CA GLY A 19 10.15 -6.92 -1.40
C GLY A 19 9.25 -6.27 -2.44
N ILE A 20 7.94 -6.39 -2.29
CA ILE A 20 6.99 -5.82 -3.24
C ILE A 20 6.57 -4.44 -2.75
N ALA A 21 6.64 -3.44 -3.62
CA ALA A 21 6.12 -2.11 -3.31
C ALA A 21 4.63 -2.22 -3.03
N THR A 22 4.17 -1.69 -1.90
CA THR A 22 2.83 -1.96 -1.40
C THR A 22 2.08 -0.68 -1.07
N ILE A 23 0.84 -0.59 -1.53
CA ILE A 23 -0.10 0.44 -1.12
C ILE A 23 -0.98 -0.16 -0.04
N GLY A 24 -0.96 0.43 1.15
CA GLY A 24 -1.90 0.06 2.21
C GLY A 24 -3.23 0.75 1.95
N TYR A 25 -4.25 -0.02 1.69
CA TYR A 25 -5.59 0.50 1.39
C TYR A 25 -6.42 0.46 2.67
N TYR A 26 -6.46 1.56 3.39
CA TYR A 26 -7.25 1.66 4.62
C TYR A 26 -7.48 3.13 4.95
N ASP A 27 -8.57 3.39 5.67
CA ASP A 27 -8.95 4.74 6.09
C ASP A 27 -9.04 4.89 7.60
N TYR A 28 -8.44 3.98 8.34
CA TYR A 28 -8.42 3.99 9.80
C TYR A 28 -6.98 3.81 10.28
N PRO A 29 -6.66 4.23 11.51
CA PRO A 29 -5.31 4.02 12.02
C PRO A 29 -5.06 2.53 12.19
N LEU A 30 -3.99 2.03 11.59
CA LEU A 30 -3.57 0.66 11.83
C LEU A 30 -2.97 0.55 13.22
N PRO A 31 -3.09 -0.62 13.86
CA PRO A 31 -2.37 -0.85 15.09
C PRO A 31 -0.89 -0.63 14.90
N LEU A 32 -0.24 -0.23 15.97
CA LEU A 32 1.11 0.29 15.93
C LEU A 32 2.18 -0.77 15.78
N PHE A 33 2.07 -1.65 14.84
CA PHE A 33 3.05 -2.70 14.70
C PHE A 33 3.79 -2.54 13.45
N ASN A 34 4.14 -1.58 12.90
CA ASN A 34 5.04 -1.55 11.77
C ASN A 34 4.55 -2.22 10.51
N ALA A 35 3.26 -2.22 10.28
CA ALA A 35 2.76 -2.50 8.95
C ALA A 35 3.16 -1.32 8.08
N LYS A 36 4.32 -1.40 7.48
CA LYS A 36 4.86 -0.27 6.74
C LYS A 36 4.62 -0.46 5.26
N ALA A 37 3.46 -0.05 4.82
CA ALA A 37 3.25 0.09 3.40
C ALA A 37 4.12 1.21 2.86
N ASN A 38 4.50 1.12 1.60
CA ASN A 38 5.25 2.18 0.94
C ASN A 38 4.38 3.43 0.78
N TRP A 39 3.09 3.22 0.57
CA TRP A 39 2.12 4.30 0.47
C TRP A 39 0.85 3.91 1.19
N LYS A 40 0.08 4.90 1.61
CA LYS A 40 -1.24 4.71 2.18
C LYS A 40 -2.27 5.34 1.26
N ALA A 41 -3.39 4.66 1.04
CA ALA A 41 -4.50 5.18 0.28
C ALA A 41 -5.80 4.85 1.00
N GLY A 42 -6.68 5.85 1.18
CA GLY A 42 -7.97 5.64 1.81
C GLY A 42 -9.11 5.50 0.82
N SER A 43 -8.82 5.58 -0.47
CA SER A 43 -9.84 5.48 -1.52
C SER A 43 -9.20 4.99 -2.80
N MET A 44 -10.00 4.54 -3.75
CA MET A 44 -9.47 4.12 -5.05
C MET A 44 -8.86 5.29 -5.81
N GLN A 45 -9.36 6.49 -5.63
CA GLN A 45 -8.77 7.65 -6.29
C GLN A 45 -7.34 7.87 -5.80
N GLU A 46 -7.10 7.70 -4.51
CA GLU A 46 -5.76 7.82 -3.96
C GLU A 46 -4.85 6.71 -4.45
N VAL A 47 -5.38 5.51 -4.62
CA VAL A 47 -4.62 4.41 -5.22
C VAL A 47 -4.17 4.81 -6.62
N PHE A 48 -5.08 5.32 -7.43
CA PHE A 48 -4.75 5.81 -8.76
C PHE A 48 -3.67 6.88 -8.73
N ASN A 49 -3.80 7.83 -7.80
CA ASN A 49 -2.82 8.91 -7.70
C ASN A 49 -1.43 8.36 -7.41
N VAL A 50 -1.33 7.39 -6.51
CA VAL A 50 -0.04 6.77 -6.21
C VAL A 50 0.50 6.06 -7.44
N MET A 51 -0.33 5.28 -8.12
CA MET A 51 0.11 4.53 -9.29
C MET A 51 0.60 5.46 -10.38
N GLN A 52 -0.10 6.55 -10.61
CA GLN A 52 0.31 7.52 -11.61
C GLN A 52 1.63 8.19 -11.25
N SER A 53 1.85 8.46 -9.97
CA SER A 53 3.09 9.11 -9.56
C SER A 53 4.29 8.18 -9.69
N GLN A 54 4.08 6.86 -9.65
CA GLN A 54 5.15 5.88 -9.75
C GLN A 54 5.34 5.34 -11.16
N HIS A 55 4.40 5.60 -12.04
CA HIS A 55 4.46 5.15 -13.42
C HIS A 55 4.46 6.35 -14.35
N GLU A 56 5.25 6.24 -15.37
CA GLU A 56 5.15 7.18 -16.47
C GLU A 56 4.23 6.60 -17.50
N PHE A 57 3.02 6.99 -17.46
CA PHE A 57 2.04 6.58 -18.44
C PHE A 57 2.11 7.46 -19.68
#